data_e389d7fc0615c2ab062220f516f2d858
#
_entry.id   e389d7fc0615c2ab062220f516f2d858
#
_cell.length_a   1.000
_cell.length_b   1.000
_cell.length_c   1.000
_cell.angle_alpha   90.00
_cell.angle_beta   90.00
_cell.angle_gamma   90.00
#
_symmetry.space_group_name_H-M   'P 1'
#
loop_
_entity.id
_entity.type
_entity.pdbx_description
1 polymer ?
#
loop_
_entity_poly.entity_id
_entity_poly.type
_entity_poly.pdbx_seq_one_letter_code
_entity_poly.pdbx_strand_id
1 'polypeptide(L)'
;MGKRTRSQRRGSSPKNKVSSHRFPAKNKLPRVNGEIAEVVDLVHSPVHTTPLAKIKFEDGRIGHMAAPEGISVGQNIAFGDNVSLRPGNVTTLDKIPEGTPVCNVELRPGDGGKLALSLIHI
;
A
#
# COMPACT_ATOMS: atom_id res chain seq x y z
N MET A 1 -37.83 -3.23 26.61
CA MET A 1 -36.44 -3.69 26.59
C MET A 1 -35.46 -2.53 26.83
N GLY A 2 -34.47 -2.73 27.64
CA GLY A 2 -33.50 -1.70 27.97
C GLY A 2 -32.56 -1.33 26.82
N LYS A 3 -32.01 -0.14 26.86
CA LYS A 3 -30.98 0.28 25.96
C LYS A 3 -29.67 -0.44 26.27
N ARG A 4 -28.76 -0.54 25.27
CA ARG A 4 -27.42 -1.07 25.49
C ARG A 4 -26.68 -0.21 26.52
N THR A 5 -25.85 -0.82 27.35
CA THR A 5 -25.01 -0.11 28.30
C THR A 5 -24.00 0.79 27.57
N ARG A 6 -23.42 1.76 28.28
CA ARG A 6 -22.38 2.64 27.70
C ARG A 6 -21.20 1.85 27.16
N SER A 7 -20.75 0.82 27.87
CA SER A 7 -19.64 -0.04 27.44
C SER A 7 -19.94 -0.73 26.11
N GLN A 8 -21.16 -1.24 25.95
CA GLN A 8 -21.57 -1.91 24.70
C GLN A 8 -21.69 -0.94 23.53
N ARG A 9 -22.05 0.32 23.79
CA ARG A 9 -22.19 1.33 22.75
C ARG A 9 -20.85 1.95 22.29
N ARG A 10 -19.83 1.96 23.13
CA ARG A 10 -18.54 2.60 22.83
C ARG A 10 -17.83 1.99 21.62
N GLY A 11 -17.81 0.66 21.50
CA GLY A 11 -17.15 -0.03 20.41
C GLY A 11 -17.93 -0.04 19.10
N SER A 12 -19.26 0.03 19.16
CA SER A 12 -20.15 -0.04 17.99
C SER A 12 -20.74 1.31 17.58
N SER A 13 -20.35 2.39 18.27
CA SER A 13 -20.84 3.74 17.96
C SER A 13 -20.32 4.19 16.57
N PRO A 14 -21.17 4.87 15.76
CA PRO A 14 -20.72 5.46 14.50
C PRO A 14 -19.54 6.43 14.66
N LYS A 15 -19.38 7.04 15.83
CA LYS A 15 -18.25 7.94 16.14
C LYS A 15 -16.91 7.21 16.17
N ASN A 16 -16.90 5.93 16.52
CA ASN A 16 -15.70 5.11 16.65
C ASN A 16 -15.42 4.28 15.40
N LYS A 17 -16.26 4.35 14.40
CA LYS A 17 -16.08 3.65 13.13
C LYS A 17 -15.52 4.59 12.07
N VAL A 18 -14.51 4.13 11.34
CA VAL A 18 -14.02 4.87 10.19
C VAL A 18 -15.00 4.71 9.04
N SER A 19 -15.36 5.81 8.40
CA SER A 19 -16.29 5.79 7.26
C SER A 19 -15.65 5.08 6.07
N SER A 20 -16.33 4.08 5.51
CA SER A 20 -15.88 3.39 4.30
C SER A 20 -15.81 4.31 3.07
N HIS A 21 -16.57 5.41 3.06
CA HIS A 21 -16.53 6.41 1.97
C HIS A 21 -15.22 7.20 1.91
N ARG A 22 -14.45 7.20 2.98
CA ARG A 22 -13.13 7.85 3.03
C ARG A 22 -11.99 6.96 2.55
N PHE A 23 -12.29 5.72 2.19
CA PHE A 23 -11.29 4.79 1.68
C PHE A 23 -11.10 5.02 0.19
N PRO A 24 -10.01 5.68 -0.26
CA PRO A 24 -9.81 5.93 -1.69
C PRO A 24 -9.55 4.65 -2.46
N ALA A 25 -8.86 3.68 -1.86
CA ALA A 25 -8.54 2.40 -2.49
C ALA A 25 -7.96 1.41 -1.47
N LYS A 26 -7.89 0.15 -1.87
CA LYS A 26 -7.18 -0.89 -1.11
C LYS A 26 -5.69 -0.86 -1.46
N ASN A 27 -4.84 -1.01 -0.46
CA ASN A 27 -3.42 -1.22 -0.67
C ASN A 27 -3.20 -2.66 -1.13
N LYS A 28 -3.08 -2.86 -2.44
CA LYS A 28 -2.83 -4.18 -3.01
C LYS A 28 -1.86 -4.07 -4.17
N LEU A 29 -0.77 -4.83 -4.08
CA LEU A 29 0.20 -4.88 -5.17
C LEU A 29 -0.38 -5.61 -6.38
N PRO A 30 -0.29 -5.03 -7.58
CA PRO A 30 -0.69 -5.72 -8.80
C PRO A 30 0.17 -6.96 -9.05
N ARG A 31 -0.42 -8.02 -9.56
CA ARG A 31 0.30 -9.22 -9.97
C ARG A 31 0.82 -9.05 -11.40
N VAL A 32 1.94 -8.40 -11.52
CA VAL A 32 2.59 -8.17 -12.81
C VAL A 32 4.07 -8.53 -12.69
N ASN A 33 4.64 -9.00 -13.79
CA ASN A 33 6.05 -9.33 -13.85
C ASN A 33 6.64 -8.72 -15.13
N GLY A 34 7.76 -8.01 -14.98
CA GLY A 34 8.44 -7.39 -16.09
C GLY A 34 7.77 -6.13 -16.63
N GLU A 35 6.82 -5.55 -15.92
CA GLU A 35 6.13 -4.34 -16.34
C GLU A 35 6.66 -3.10 -15.61
N ILE A 36 6.47 -1.95 -16.22
CA ILE A 36 6.81 -0.64 -15.65
C ILE A 36 5.52 0.16 -15.51
N ALA A 37 5.35 0.80 -14.36
CA ALA A 37 4.24 1.70 -14.09
C ALA A 37 4.75 3.08 -13.72
N GLU A 38 3.95 4.10 -13.98
CA GLU A 38 4.24 5.47 -13.59
C GLU A 38 3.39 5.87 -12.39
N VAL A 39 4.01 6.56 -11.43
CA VAL A 39 3.27 7.16 -10.31
C VAL A 39 2.56 8.41 -10.83
N VAL A 40 1.24 8.36 -10.91
CA VAL A 40 0.45 9.48 -11.43
C VAL A 40 -0.05 10.40 -10.33
N ASP A 41 -0.20 9.89 -9.11
CA ASP A 41 -0.66 10.69 -7.97
C ASP A 41 -0.29 10.03 -6.64
N LEU A 42 -0.24 10.85 -5.58
CA LEU A 42 -0.12 10.40 -4.20
C LEU A 42 -1.40 10.78 -3.47
N VAL A 43 -2.18 9.77 -3.12
CA VAL A 43 -3.53 9.96 -2.55
C VAL A 43 -3.49 9.80 -1.05
N HIS A 44 -4.01 10.78 -0.32
CA HIS A 44 -4.17 10.67 1.13
C HIS A 44 -5.26 9.64 1.47
N SER A 45 -4.93 8.70 2.35
CA SER A 45 -5.88 7.73 2.88
C SER A 45 -5.97 7.88 4.40
N PRO A 46 -7.14 8.21 4.96
CA PRO A 46 -7.27 8.33 6.41
C PRO A 46 -7.16 7.00 7.16
N VAL A 47 -7.22 5.88 6.44
CA VAL A 47 -7.13 4.53 7.01
C VAL A 47 -5.70 4.03 7.07
N HIS A 48 -4.84 4.49 6.15
CA HIS A 48 -3.45 4.05 6.04
C HIS A 48 -2.53 5.09 6.66
N THR A 49 -1.45 4.64 7.29
CA THR A 49 -0.44 5.53 7.88
C THR A 49 0.40 6.24 6.84
N THR A 50 0.54 5.63 5.66
CA THR A 50 1.25 6.21 4.52
C THR A 50 0.25 6.60 3.43
N PRO A 51 0.56 7.60 2.58
CA PRO A 51 -0.27 7.87 1.41
C PRO A 51 -0.25 6.68 0.46
N LEU A 52 -1.30 6.55 -0.36
CA LEU A 52 -1.37 5.56 -1.43
C LEU A 52 -0.80 6.18 -2.71
N ALA A 53 0.12 5.47 -3.34
CA ALA A 53 0.60 5.83 -4.67
C ALA A 53 -0.37 5.26 -5.71
N LYS A 54 -0.95 6.14 -6.51
CA LYS A 54 -1.75 5.75 -7.68
C LYS A 54 -0.79 5.53 -8.83
N ILE A 55 -0.75 4.30 -9.34
CA ILE A 55 0.14 3.90 -10.43
C ILE A 55 -0.64 3.55 -11.67
N LYS A 56 -0.08 3.87 -12.82
CA LYS A 56 -0.67 3.59 -14.12
C LYS A 56 0.31 2.79 -14.97
N PHE A 57 -0.13 1.65 -15.46
CA PHE A 57 0.63 0.82 -16.40
C PHE A 57 0.49 1.34 -17.83
N GLU A 58 1.36 0.89 -18.72
CA GLU A 58 1.36 1.28 -20.14
C GLU A 58 0.05 0.91 -20.84
N ASP A 59 -0.59 -0.19 -20.45
CA ASP A 59 -1.87 -0.63 -21.00
C ASP A 59 -3.10 0.14 -20.48
N GLY A 60 -2.90 1.08 -19.57
CA GLY A 60 -3.95 1.88 -18.98
C GLY A 60 -4.54 1.37 -17.69
N ARG A 61 -4.10 0.20 -17.19
CA ARG A 61 -4.53 -0.31 -15.88
C ARG A 61 -4.04 0.62 -14.78
N ILE A 62 -4.89 0.82 -13.78
CA ILE A 62 -4.59 1.66 -12.62
C ILE A 62 -4.58 0.78 -11.36
N GLY A 63 -3.52 0.92 -10.56
CA GLY A 63 -3.41 0.27 -9.27
C GLY A 63 -3.07 1.26 -8.17
N HIS A 64 -3.15 0.81 -6.94
CA HIS A 64 -2.79 1.58 -5.76
C HIS A 64 -1.90 0.75 -4.87
N MET A 65 -0.86 1.36 -4.33
CA MET A 65 0.05 0.71 -3.38
C MET A 65 0.49 1.70 -2.31
N ALA A 66 0.93 1.20 -1.16
CA ALA A 66 1.52 2.06 -0.15
C ALA A 66 2.77 2.74 -0.73
N ALA A 67 2.84 4.06 -0.59
CA ALA A 67 3.96 4.84 -1.11
C ALA A 67 5.19 4.66 -0.21
N PRO A 68 6.32 4.16 -0.73
CA PRO A 68 7.56 4.15 0.02
C PRO A 68 8.13 5.55 0.18
N GLU A 69 9.07 5.71 1.12
CA GLU A 69 9.77 6.98 1.30
C GLU A 69 10.59 7.32 0.06
N GLY A 70 10.56 8.59 -0.32
CA GLY A 70 11.31 9.09 -1.46
C GLY A 70 10.65 8.92 -2.82
N ILE A 71 9.44 8.36 -2.86
CA ILE A 71 8.67 8.26 -4.11
C ILE A 71 8.06 9.62 -4.47
N SER A 72 8.02 9.93 -5.77
CA SER A 72 7.46 11.18 -6.27
C SER A 72 6.54 10.93 -7.47
N VAL A 73 5.64 11.87 -7.71
CA VAL A 73 4.76 11.83 -8.90
C VAL A 73 5.63 11.95 -10.16
N GLY A 74 5.33 11.12 -11.16
CA GLY A 74 6.10 11.03 -12.40
C GLY A 74 7.23 10.01 -12.36
N GLN A 75 7.51 9.40 -11.22
CA GLN A 75 8.53 8.36 -11.10
C GLN A 75 8.05 7.04 -11.70
N ASN A 76 8.93 6.34 -12.39
CA ASN A 76 8.65 5.01 -12.91
C ASN A 76 8.98 3.95 -11.86
N ILE A 77 8.10 2.96 -11.72
CA ILE A 77 8.24 1.82 -10.82
C ILE A 77 8.31 0.55 -11.67
N ALA A 78 9.35 -0.26 -11.46
CA ALA A 78 9.48 -1.55 -12.12
C ALA A 78 8.98 -2.67 -11.22
N PHE A 79 8.32 -3.65 -11.83
CA PHE A 79 7.83 -4.87 -11.18
C PHE A 79 8.50 -6.09 -11.79
N GLY A 80 8.96 -7.01 -10.98
CA GLY A 80 9.50 -8.27 -11.46
C GLY A 80 10.74 -8.74 -10.71
N ASP A 81 11.31 -9.84 -11.18
CA ASP A 81 12.44 -10.48 -10.50
C ASP A 81 13.79 -9.82 -10.80
N ASN A 82 13.92 -9.14 -11.94
CA ASN A 82 15.16 -8.53 -12.40
C ASN A 82 15.12 -7.01 -12.38
N VAL A 83 14.58 -6.44 -11.33
CA VAL A 83 14.49 -4.99 -11.17
C VAL A 83 15.66 -4.46 -10.34
N SER A 84 16.08 -3.23 -10.61
CA SER A 84 17.12 -2.56 -9.82
C SER A 84 16.56 -2.21 -8.41
N LEU A 85 17.47 -2.13 -7.43
CA LEU A 85 17.10 -1.78 -6.06
C LEU A 85 16.97 -0.26 -5.94
N ARG A 86 15.83 0.26 -6.34
CA ARG A 86 15.47 1.68 -6.23
C ARG A 86 14.19 1.84 -5.41
N PRO A 87 14.03 2.96 -4.68
CA PRO A 87 12.77 3.20 -3.96
C PRO A 87 11.56 3.09 -4.87
N GLY A 88 10.57 2.32 -4.45
CA GLY A 88 9.34 2.09 -5.19
C GLY A 88 9.31 0.83 -6.03
N ASN A 89 10.44 0.28 -6.42
CA ASN A 89 10.48 -0.95 -7.20
C ASN A 89 9.97 -2.15 -6.39
N VAL A 90 9.29 -3.06 -7.06
CA VAL A 90 8.62 -4.22 -6.44
C VAL A 90 9.23 -5.50 -6.98
N THR A 91 9.70 -6.35 -6.07
CA THR A 91 10.29 -7.64 -6.41
C THR A 91 10.02 -8.67 -5.32
N THR A 92 10.40 -9.90 -5.58
CA THR A 92 10.33 -10.97 -4.57
C THR A 92 11.45 -10.81 -3.53
N LEU A 93 11.18 -11.21 -2.28
CA LEU A 93 12.14 -11.03 -1.20
C LEU A 93 13.45 -11.79 -1.40
N ASP A 94 13.44 -12.93 -2.08
CA ASP A 94 14.63 -13.72 -2.35
C ASP A 94 15.63 -13.02 -3.29
N LYS A 95 15.18 -12.01 -4.03
CA LYS A 95 16.02 -11.20 -4.92
C LYS A 95 16.61 -9.97 -4.24
N ILE A 96 16.20 -9.68 -3.01
CA ILE A 96 16.67 -8.51 -2.26
C ILE A 96 17.84 -8.92 -1.36
N PRO A 97 19.01 -8.25 -1.44
CA PRO A 97 20.13 -8.53 -0.54
C PRO A 97 19.79 -8.22 0.92
N GLU A 98 20.40 -8.95 1.83
CA GLU A 98 20.30 -8.66 3.25
C GLU A 98 20.77 -7.24 3.57
N GLY A 99 20.09 -6.59 4.52
CA GLY A 99 20.38 -5.22 4.91
C GLY A 99 19.72 -4.14 4.07
N THR A 100 18.99 -4.51 3.00
CA THR A 100 18.23 -3.54 2.20
C THR A 100 16.92 -3.20 2.90
N PRO A 101 16.59 -1.90 3.08
CA PRO A 101 15.28 -1.51 3.61
C PRO A 101 14.15 -1.93 2.70
N VAL A 102 13.12 -2.54 3.27
CA VAL A 102 11.93 -2.99 2.53
C VAL A 102 10.67 -2.49 3.20
N CYS A 103 9.59 -2.36 2.44
CA CYS A 103 8.28 -2.00 2.96
C CYS A 103 7.18 -2.70 2.17
N ASN A 104 5.95 -2.66 2.70
CA ASN A 104 4.76 -3.21 2.06
C ASN A 104 4.90 -4.70 1.74
N VAL A 105 5.39 -5.47 2.72
CA VAL A 105 5.68 -6.89 2.55
C VAL A 105 4.41 -7.71 2.70
N GLU A 106 4.19 -8.63 1.78
CA GLU A 106 3.08 -9.58 1.81
C GLU A 106 3.40 -10.80 2.67
N LEU A 107 2.41 -11.31 3.41
CA LEU A 107 2.52 -12.58 4.13
C LEU A 107 2.40 -13.77 3.19
N ARG A 108 1.57 -13.64 2.15
CA ARG A 108 1.40 -14.62 1.08
C ARG A 108 1.36 -13.89 -0.25
N PRO A 109 1.86 -14.48 -1.33
CA PRO A 109 1.82 -13.83 -2.64
C PRO A 109 0.41 -13.42 -3.05
N GLY A 110 0.26 -12.16 -3.44
CA GLY A 110 -1.02 -11.61 -3.89
C GLY A 110 -2.00 -11.22 -2.79
N ASP A 111 -1.60 -11.30 -1.52
CA ASP A 111 -2.47 -11.04 -0.37
C ASP A 111 -2.55 -9.55 0.00
N GLY A 112 -1.74 -8.73 -0.62
CA GLY A 112 -1.58 -7.31 -0.28
C GLY A 112 -0.57 -7.09 0.85
N GLY A 113 0.07 -5.93 0.86
CA GLY A 113 1.09 -5.59 1.86
C GLY A 113 0.50 -5.54 3.27
N LYS A 114 1.11 -6.25 4.20
CA LYS A 114 0.66 -6.35 5.60
C LYS A 114 1.73 -5.99 6.60
N LEU A 115 3.00 -6.17 6.25
CA LEU A 115 4.13 -5.91 7.12
C LEU A 115 4.92 -4.71 6.63
N ALA A 116 5.56 -3.99 7.56
CA ALA A 116 6.40 -2.84 7.26
C ALA A 116 5.70 -1.83 6.33
N LEU A 117 4.48 -1.45 6.68
CA LEU A 117 3.67 -0.55 5.85
C LEU A 117 4.18 0.89 5.86
N SER A 118 4.98 1.27 6.83
CA SER A 118 5.60 2.59 6.91
C SER A 118 7.11 2.47 6.99
N LEU A 119 7.83 3.22 6.16
CA LEU A 119 9.30 3.24 6.18
C LEU A 119 9.90 3.88 7.44
N ILE A 120 9.11 4.57 8.23
CA ILE A 120 9.59 5.24 9.45
C ILE A 120 9.98 4.23 10.54
N HIS A 121 9.50 3.00 10.46
CA HIS A 121 9.67 1.97 11.49
C HIS A 121 10.38 0.70 11.01
N ILE A 122 11.22 0.81 10.03
CA ILE A 122 12.02 -0.33 9.57
C ILE A 122 13.20 -0.57 10.49
#